data_96bde0d1164e6023330ecd9b4289c2de
#
_entry.id   96bde0d1164e6023330ecd9b4289c2de
#
_cell.length_a   1.000
_cell.length_b   1.000
_cell.length_c   1.000
_cell.angle_alpha   90.00
_cell.angle_beta   90.00
_cell.angle_gamma   90.00
#
_symmetry.space_group_name_H-M   'P 1'
#
loop_
_entity.id
_entity.type
_entity.pdbx_description
1 polymer ?
#
loop_
_entity_poly.entity_id
_entity_poly.type
_entity_poly.pdbx_seq_one_letter_code
_entity_poly.pdbx_strand_id
1 'polypeptide(L)'
;YNDLKKSRWGMTLRQAKKKDAPDRFLQLIDETADTDDWNRLEKLQMYQDLCSATRDDLAFPEEMLAKIQSSGGKSVLQFAPGEKSIGWFCVIEWIKKLTKNKKTFYRIKITGNENNTGWLRMWGNKPSSMTPYSIWLTKAHNDPNWGASTSVAKVRPLIV
;
A
#
# COMPACT_ATOMS: atom_id res chain seq x y z
N TYR A 1 2.41 -17.00 9.82
CA TYR A 1 2.50 -16.81 8.37
C TYR A 1 3.51 -17.77 7.72
N ASN A 2 4.76 -17.84 8.17
CA ASN A 2 5.78 -18.77 7.63
C ASN A 2 5.48 -20.24 7.94
N ASP A 3 4.91 -20.52 9.09
CA ASP A 3 4.51 -21.87 9.50
C ASP A 3 3.23 -22.32 8.79
N LEU A 4 2.30 -21.41 8.52
CA LEU A 4 1.15 -21.65 7.64
C LEU A 4 1.57 -21.95 6.20
N LYS A 5 2.59 -21.28 5.68
CA LYS A 5 3.18 -21.60 4.37
C LYS A 5 3.73 -23.02 4.30
N LYS A 6 4.36 -23.50 5.35
CA LYS A 6 4.92 -24.87 5.40
C LYS A 6 3.86 -25.94 5.63
N SER A 7 2.90 -25.71 6.52
CA SER A 7 1.97 -26.75 6.97
C SER A 7 0.79 -26.98 6.04
N ARG A 8 0.22 -25.91 5.45
CA ARG A 8 -0.95 -26.04 4.56
C ARG A 8 -0.61 -26.30 3.09
N TRP A 9 0.53 -25.85 2.62
CA TRP A 9 0.81 -25.82 1.19
C TRP A 9 1.90 -26.81 0.75
N GLY A 10 2.64 -27.39 1.68
CA GLY A 10 3.69 -28.39 1.40
C GLY A 10 4.76 -27.92 0.42
N MET A 11 4.70 -26.63 -0.01
CA MET A 11 5.58 -26.06 -1.00
C MET A 11 6.38 -24.90 -0.42
N THR A 12 7.65 -24.83 -0.76
CA THR A 12 8.47 -23.64 -0.50
C THR A 12 8.15 -22.55 -1.53
N LEU A 13 8.39 -21.27 -1.17
CA LEU A 13 8.24 -20.14 -2.08
C LEU A 13 9.01 -20.33 -3.41
N ARG A 14 10.11 -21.10 -3.36
CA ARG A 14 10.93 -21.44 -4.52
C ARG A 14 10.24 -22.42 -5.46
N GLN A 15 9.43 -23.32 -4.93
CA GLN A 15 8.63 -24.27 -5.73
C GLN A 15 7.41 -23.59 -6.35
N ALA A 16 6.82 -22.61 -5.64
CA ALA A 16 5.71 -21.82 -6.16
C ALA A 16 6.10 -20.90 -7.34
N LYS A 17 7.36 -20.60 -7.55
CA LYS A 17 7.85 -19.81 -8.69
C LYS A 17 8.09 -20.63 -9.97
N LYS A 18 7.79 -21.92 -9.99
CA LYS A 18 7.86 -22.75 -11.20
C LYS A 18 6.62 -22.51 -12.09
N LYS A 19 6.80 -22.74 -13.41
CA LYS A 19 5.90 -22.32 -14.49
C LYS A 19 4.42 -22.68 -14.35
N ASP A 20 4.10 -23.74 -13.60
CA ASP A 20 2.72 -24.21 -13.40
C ASP A 20 2.16 -23.83 -12.00
N ALA A 21 2.92 -23.07 -11.25
CA ALA A 21 2.56 -22.68 -9.88
C ALA A 21 1.49 -21.58 -9.81
N PRO A 22 1.40 -20.61 -10.74
CA PRO A 22 0.38 -19.56 -10.63
C PRO A 22 -1.04 -20.11 -10.69
N ASP A 23 -1.34 -21.01 -11.65
CA ASP A 23 -2.70 -21.53 -11.82
C ASP A 23 -3.10 -22.46 -10.67
N ARG A 24 -2.20 -23.33 -10.25
CA ARG A 24 -2.42 -24.21 -9.10
C ARG A 24 -2.52 -23.45 -7.79
N PHE A 25 -1.85 -22.32 -7.72
CA PHE A 25 -1.90 -21.42 -6.58
C PHE A 25 -3.21 -20.64 -6.51
N LEU A 26 -3.69 -20.16 -7.66
CA LEU A 26 -5.01 -19.53 -7.75
C LEU A 26 -6.12 -20.53 -7.38
N GLN A 27 -6.04 -21.78 -7.84
CA GLN A 27 -6.95 -22.85 -7.40
C GLN A 27 -6.91 -23.07 -5.90
N LEU A 28 -5.72 -23.13 -5.29
CA LEU A 28 -5.58 -23.29 -3.85
C LEU A 28 -6.11 -22.08 -3.05
N ILE A 29 -5.99 -20.88 -3.61
CA ILE A 29 -6.60 -19.69 -3.02
C ILE A 29 -8.11 -19.79 -3.09
N ASP A 30 -8.68 -20.15 -4.22
CA ASP A 30 -10.13 -20.29 -4.37
C ASP A 30 -10.69 -21.42 -3.49
N GLU A 31 -10.00 -22.54 -3.38
CA GLU A 31 -10.35 -23.65 -2.49
C GLU A 31 -10.22 -23.30 -1.00
N THR A 32 -9.34 -22.35 -0.64
CA THR A 32 -9.15 -21.89 0.75
C THR A 32 -9.86 -20.58 1.05
N ALA A 33 -10.43 -19.91 0.05
CA ALA A 33 -11.15 -18.64 0.21
C ALA A 33 -12.43 -18.77 1.05
N ASP A 34 -12.99 -19.98 1.13
CA ASP A 34 -14.16 -20.30 1.98
C ASP A 34 -13.81 -20.51 3.47
N THR A 35 -12.55 -20.41 3.85
CA THR A 35 -12.17 -20.42 5.26
C THR A 35 -12.07 -19.00 5.77
N ASP A 36 -12.95 -18.62 6.69
CA ASP A 36 -13.03 -17.32 7.39
C ASP A 36 -11.73 -16.90 8.14
N ASP A 37 -10.65 -17.65 7.96
CA ASP A 37 -9.43 -17.56 8.77
C ASP A 37 -8.45 -16.46 8.35
N TRP A 38 -8.68 -15.79 7.21
CA TRP A 38 -7.71 -14.81 6.68
C TRP A 38 -8.33 -13.42 6.59
N ASN A 39 -7.78 -12.51 7.39
CA ASN A 39 -8.20 -11.12 7.28
C ASN A 39 -7.69 -10.48 5.96
N ARG A 40 -8.26 -9.33 5.62
CA ARG A 40 -7.95 -8.58 4.40
C ARG A 40 -6.46 -8.28 4.24
N LEU A 41 -5.78 -7.88 5.33
CA LEU A 41 -4.35 -7.53 5.29
C LEU A 41 -3.47 -8.74 5.03
N GLU A 42 -3.83 -9.90 5.58
CA GLU A 42 -3.13 -11.15 5.33
C GLU A 42 -3.27 -11.58 3.86
N LYS A 43 -4.46 -11.45 3.30
CA LYS A 43 -4.71 -11.70 1.86
C LYS A 43 -3.86 -10.77 0.99
N LEU A 44 -3.84 -9.48 1.28
CA LEU A 44 -3.02 -8.50 0.54
C LEU A 44 -1.54 -8.81 0.62
N GLN A 45 -1.04 -9.13 1.82
CA GLN A 45 0.37 -9.49 2.01
C GLN A 45 0.73 -10.75 1.23
N MET A 46 -0.15 -11.73 1.22
CA MET A 46 0.03 -12.96 0.46
C MET A 46 0.10 -12.70 -1.05
N TYR A 47 -0.81 -11.89 -1.59
CA TYR A 47 -0.78 -11.51 -3.01
C TYR A 47 0.50 -10.75 -3.36
N GLN A 48 0.92 -9.82 -2.52
CA GLN A 48 2.16 -9.08 -2.73
C GLN A 48 3.39 -9.98 -2.74
N ASP A 49 3.46 -10.95 -1.81
CA ASP A 49 4.60 -11.86 -1.69
C ASP A 49 4.69 -12.86 -2.85
N LEU A 50 3.57 -13.27 -3.40
CA LEU A 50 3.49 -14.36 -4.37
C LEU A 50 3.41 -13.86 -5.82
N CYS A 51 2.65 -12.81 -6.05
CA CYS A 51 2.41 -12.28 -7.39
C CYS A 51 3.20 -10.99 -7.64
N SER A 52 3.86 -10.42 -6.62
CA SER A 52 4.48 -9.08 -6.67
C SER A 52 3.50 -7.99 -7.15
N ALA A 53 2.22 -8.22 -6.94
CA ALA A 53 1.12 -7.36 -7.33
C ALA A 53 0.18 -7.10 -6.15
N THR A 54 -0.54 -5.99 -6.20
CA THR A 54 -1.58 -5.66 -5.22
C THR A 54 -2.94 -5.85 -5.88
N ARG A 55 -3.85 -6.55 -5.23
CA ARG A 55 -5.25 -6.61 -5.67
C ARG A 55 -5.99 -5.36 -5.21
N ASP A 56 -6.46 -4.56 -6.16
CA ASP A 56 -7.15 -3.29 -5.88
C ASP A 56 -8.44 -3.49 -5.07
N ASP A 57 -9.20 -4.53 -5.33
CA ASP A 57 -10.42 -4.86 -4.61
C ASP A 57 -10.16 -5.19 -3.12
N LEU A 58 -9.01 -5.77 -2.80
CA LEU A 58 -8.58 -6.02 -1.43
C LEU A 58 -7.93 -4.78 -0.79
N ALA A 59 -7.15 -4.02 -1.58
CA ALA A 59 -6.49 -2.80 -1.10
C ALA A 59 -7.51 -1.69 -0.82
N PHE A 60 -8.53 -1.57 -1.69
CA PHE A 60 -9.53 -0.51 -1.65
C PHE A 60 -10.95 -1.11 -1.61
N PRO A 61 -11.45 -1.54 -0.44
CA PRO A 61 -12.83 -1.98 -0.30
C PRO A 61 -13.81 -0.91 -0.80
N GLU A 62 -14.94 -1.32 -1.35
CA GLU A 62 -15.93 -0.43 -1.97
C GLU A 62 -16.39 0.70 -1.03
N GLU A 63 -16.60 0.38 0.26
CA GLU A 63 -16.95 1.37 1.28
C GLU A 63 -15.87 2.44 1.46
N MET A 64 -14.62 2.07 1.33
CA MET A 64 -13.48 2.98 1.46
C MET A 64 -13.34 3.84 0.20
N LEU A 65 -13.54 3.28 -0.98
CA LEU A 65 -13.58 4.03 -2.23
C LEU A 65 -14.71 5.07 -2.22
N ALA A 66 -15.89 4.69 -1.74
CA ALA A 66 -17.02 5.62 -1.58
C ALA A 66 -16.66 6.80 -0.64
N LYS A 67 -15.99 6.55 0.47
CA LYS A 67 -15.51 7.61 1.39
C LYS A 67 -14.45 8.50 0.75
N ILE A 68 -13.52 7.93 0.01
CA ILE A 68 -12.51 8.68 -0.74
C ILE A 68 -13.19 9.60 -1.75
N GLN A 69 -14.13 9.08 -2.52
CA GLN A 69 -14.90 9.86 -3.51
C GLN A 69 -15.74 10.96 -2.85
N SER A 70 -16.42 10.66 -1.76
CA SER A 70 -17.21 11.65 -1.03
C SER A 70 -16.38 12.76 -0.39
N SER A 71 -15.11 12.49 -0.07
CA SER A 71 -14.18 13.50 0.46
C SER A 71 -13.69 14.49 -0.61
N GLY A 72 -14.02 14.27 -1.88
CA GLY A 72 -13.56 15.09 -3.02
C GLY A 72 -12.05 14.99 -3.27
N GLY A 73 -11.35 14.12 -2.55
CA GLY A 73 -9.91 13.95 -2.66
C GLY A 73 -9.52 13.05 -3.85
N LYS A 74 -8.53 13.47 -4.61
CA LYS A 74 -7.85 12.63 -5.59
C LYS A 74 -6.63 11.97 -4.98
N SER A 75 -6.13 10.89 -5.62
CA SER A 75 -4.86 10.30 -5.19
C SER A 75 -3.71 11.30 -5.29
N VAL A 76 -2.81 11.26 -4.32
CA VAL A 76 -1.58 12.09 -4.35
C VAL A 76 -0.76 11.83 -5.61
N LEU A 77 -0.86 10.63 -6.20
CA LEU A 77 -0.20 10.27 -7.45
C LEU A 77 -0.76 11.00 -8.68
N GLN A 78 -1.97 11.54 -8.57
CA GLN A 78 -2.65 12.28 -9.64
C GLN A 78 -2.44 13.81 -9.55
N PHE A 79 -1.61 14.28 -8.63
CA PHE A 79 -1.32 15.70 -8.52
C PHE A 79 -0.46 16.17 -9.68
N ALA A 80 -0.89 17.26 -10.30
CA ALA A 80 -0.08 17.93 -11.32
C ALA A 80 1.20 18.51 -10.71
N PRO A 81 2.28 18.68 -11.49
CA PRO A 81 3.48 19.37 -11.03
C PRO A 81 3.15 20.77 -10.49
N GLY A 82 3.64 21.08 -9.29
CA GLY A 82 3.36 22.35 -8.59
C GLY A 82 2.04 22.37 -7.79
N GLU A 83 1.19 21.37 -7.93
CA GLU A 83 -0.09 21.33 -7.24
C GLU A 83 0.06 21.14 -5.73
N LYS A 84 -0.75 21.88 -4.97
CA LYS A 84 -0.91 21.76 -3.52
C LYS A 84 -2.37 21.50 -3.22
N SER A 85 -2.69 20.29 -2.79
CA SER A 85 -4.07 19.91 -2.53
C SER A 85 -4.18 18.89 -1.38
N ILE A 86 -5.40 18.58 -0.99
CA ILE A 86 -5.69 17.43 -0.15
C ILE A 86 -5.82 16.21 -1.06
N GLY A 87 -5.11 15.17 -0.73
CA GLY A 87 -5.15 13.90 -1.45
C GLY A 87 -5.04 12.72 -0.52
N TRP A 88 -5.26 11.55 -1.06
CA TRP A 88 -5.16 10.30 -0.34
C TRP A 88 -4.07 9.41 -0.94
N PHE A 89 -3.59 8.47 -0.17
CA PHE A 89 -2.62 7.47 -0.59
C PHE A 89 -2.73 6.21 0.27
N CYS A 90 -2.40 5.07 -0.30
CA CYS A 90 -2.25 3.81 0.39
C CYS A 90 -0.77 3.49 0.53
N VAL A 91 -0.33 3.11 1.72
CA VAL A 91 1.08 2.80 2.01
C VAL A 91 1.40 1.39 1.53
N ILE A 92 2.49 1.22 0.79
CA ILE A 92 3.07 -0.10 0.49
C ILE A 92 4.22 -0.38 1.45
N GLU A 93 5.22 0.48 1.43
CA GLU A 93 6.42 0.37 2.25
C GLU A 93 7.00 1.75 2.55
N TRP A 94 7.92 1.85 3.48
CA TRP A 94 8.58 3.10 3.79
C TRP A 94 10.04 2.87 4.21
N ILE A 95 10.88 3.87 3.92
CA ILE A 95 12.30 3.87 4.23
C ILE A 95 12.65 5.18 4.91
N LYS A 96 13.29 5.09 6.07
CA LYS A 96 13.86 6.26 6.77
C LYS A 96 15.09 6.75 6.03
N LYS A 97 15.16 8.04 5.73
CA LYS A 97 16.28 8.71 5.07
C LYS A 97 16.73 9.94 5.87
N LEU A 98 17.97 10.33 5.65
CA LEU A 98 18.54 11.56 6.17
C LEU A 98 18.94 12.46 5.02
N THR A 99 18.69 13.76 5.15
CA THR A 99 19.23 14.77 4.25
C THR A 99 20.73 15.00 4.54
N LYS A 100 21.40 15.72 3.65
CA LYS A 100 22.80 16.19 3.88
C LYS A 100 22.94 16.96 5.20
N ASN A 101 21.88 17.68 5.62
CA ASN A 101 21.85 18.45 6.86
C ASN A 101 21.31 17.61 8.05
N LYS A 102 21.37 16.29 7.99
CA LYS A 102 20.94 15.35 9.05
C LYS A 102 19.46 15.47 9.44
N LYS A 103 18.60 16.11 8.62
CA LYS A 103 17.16 16.12 8.84
C LYS A 103 16.55 14.79 8.42
N THR A 104 15.75 14.20 9.29
CA THR A 104 15.03 12.95 9.01
C THR A 104 13.83 13.20 8.10
N PHE A 105 13.64 12.33 7.12
CA PHE A 105 12.42 12.20 6.35
C PHE A 105 12.17 10.73 6.02
N TYR A 106 10.93 10.43 5.67
CA TYR A 106 10.53 9.10 5.23
C TYR A 106 10.19 9.14 3.74
N ARG A 107 10.76 8.21 3.01
CA ARG A 107 10.38 7.94 1.64
C ARG A 107 9.37 6.79 1.68
N ILE A 108 8.12 7.09 1.34
CA ILE A 108 7.01 6.16 1.43
C ILE A 108 6.65 5.75 0.00
N LYS A 109 6.68 4.46 -0.28
CA LYS A 109 6.13 3.90 -1.50
C LYS A 109 4.63 3.82 -1.32
N ILE A 110 3.90 4.43 -2.22
CA ILE A 110 2.45 4.57 -2.16
C ILE A 110 1.80 4.00 -3.41
N THR A 111 0.57 3.56 -3.27
CA THR A 111 -0.29 3.20 -4.39
C THR A 111 -1.57 4.04 -4.36
N GLY A 112 -2.14 4.25 -5.54
CA GLY A 112 -3.49 4.75 -5.75
C GLY A 112 -4.40 3.61 -6.21
N ASN A 113 -5.64 3.92 -6.57
CA ASN A 113 -6.44 3.04 -7.40
C ASN A 113 -5.80 2.91 -8.80
N GLU A 114 -6.10 1.85 -9.54
CA GLU A 114 -5.57 1.61 -10.90
C GLU A 114 -4.11 1.11 -10.94
N ASN A 115 -3.65 0.41 -9.90
CA ASN A 115 -2.28 -0.15 -9.82
C ASN A 115 -1.14 0.87 -9.98
N ASN A 116 -1.43 2.15 -9.83
CA ASN A 116 -0.43 3.20 -9.87
C ASN A 116 0.43 3.16 -8.61
N THR A 117 1.74 3.16 -8.78
CA THR A 117 2.68 3.27 -7.66
C THR A 117 3.59 4.48 -7.81
N GLY A 118 3.98 5.05 -6.71
CA GLY A 118 4.89 6.19 -6.71
C GLY A 118 5.52 6.40 -5.34
N TRP A 119 6.18 7.54 -5.17
CA TRP A 119 6.88 7.87 -3.95
C TRP A 119 6.38 9.19 -3.36
N LEU A 120 6.12 9.18 -2.06
CA LEU A 120 5.80 10.35 -1.27
C LEU A 120 6.92 10.58 -0.25
N ARG A 121 7.39 11.83 -0.13
CA ARG A 121 8.30 12.23 0.95
C ARG A 121 7.50 12.80 2.11
N MET A 122 7.69 12.24 3.29
CA MET A 122 7.06 12.72 4.50
C MET A 122 8.13 13.23 5.47
N TRP A 123 7.98 14.50 5.84
CA TRP A 123 8.89 15.18 6.76
C TRP A 123 8.40 15.07 8.20
N GLY A 124 9.33 14.83 9.11
CA GLY A 124 9.06 14.61 10.52
C GLY A 124 9.08 13.13 10.91
N ASN A 125 8.55 12.79 12.07
CA ASN A 125 8.50 11.41 12.53
C ASN A 125 7.32 10.67 11.90
N LYS A 126 7.56 9.42 11.48
CA LYS A 126 6.48 8.57 10.94
C LYS A 126 5.40 8.34 12.02
N PRO A 127 4.11 8.48 11.68
CA PRO A 127 3.03 8.06 12.57
C PRO A 127 3.15 6.57 12.92
N SER A 128 2.97 6.22 14.20
CA SER A 128 3.09 4.84 14.69
C SER A 128 2.09 3.88 14.05
N SER A 129 0.89 4.41 13.71
CA SER A 129 -0.19 3.65 13.07
C SER A 129 -0.05 3.52 11.55
N MET A 130 0.98 4.09 10.92
CA MET A 130 1.21 3.95 9.49
C MET A 130 1.83 2.59 9.19
N THR A 131 0.99 1.66 8.80
CA THR A 131 1.35 0.28 8.45
C THR A 131 1.17 0.03 6.95
N PRO A 132 1.74 -1.04 6.38
CA PRO A 132 1.43 -1.44 5.01
C PRO A 132 -0.09 -1.54 4.78
N TYR A 133 -0.54 -1.09 3.60
CA TYR A 133 -1.94 -1.03 3.16
C TYR A 133 -2.87 -0.14 4.00
N SER A 134 -2.35 0.65 4.92
CA SER A 134 -3.10 1.71 5.56
C SER A 134 -3.33 2.87 4.59
N ILE A 135 -4.54 3.46 4.62
CA ILE A 135 -4.93 4.58 3.76
C ILE A 135 -4.97 5.86 4.58
N TRP A 136 -4.42 6.90 4.00
CA TRP A 136 -4.21 8.18 4.64
C TRP A 136 -4.68 9.33 3.78
N LEU A 137 -5.24 10.35 4.42
CA LEU A 137 -5.47 11.66 3.85
C LEU A 137 -4.32 12.59 4.22
N THR A 138 -3.90 13.43 3.28
CA THR A 138 -2.84 14.39 3.51
C THR A 138 -3.01 15.65 2.69
N LYS A 139 -2.55 16.77 3.24
CA LYS A 139 -2.27 17.97 2.45
C LYS A 139 -0.86 17.85 1.88
N ALA A 140 -0.75 17.50 0.62
CA ALA A 140 0.52 17.29 -0.07
C ALA A 140 0.80 18.38 -1.12
N HIS A 141 2.07 18.47 -1.50
CA HIS A 141 2.56 19.30 -2.58
C HIS A 141 3.36 18.42 -3.54
N ASN A 142 3.05 18.47 -4.83
CA ASN A 142 3.84 17.83 -5.86
C ASN A 142 4.84 18.85 -6.45
N ASP A 143 6.06 18.84 -5.91
CA ASP A 143 7.14 19.70 -6.40
C ASP A 143 7.60 19.22 -7.78
N PRO A 144 7.72 20.12 -8.79
CA PRO A 144 8.12 19.73 -10.15
C PRO A 144 9.49 19.03 -10.24
N ASN A 145 10.41 19.36 -9.35
CA ASN A 145 11.78 18.82 -9.36
C ASN A 145 11.95 17.61 -8.41
N TRP A 146 11.14 17.58 -7.34
CA TRP A 146 11.34 16.67 -6.24
C TRP A 146 10.19 15.70 -6.01
N GLY A 147 9.05 15.87 -6.72
CA GLY A 147 7.85 15.05 -6.60
C GLY A 147 7.05 15.30 -5.33
N ALA A 148 6.12 14.41 -5.04
CA ALA A 148 5.16 14.58 -3.96
C ALA A 148 5.81 14.59 -2.58
N SER A 149 5.37 15.54 -1.74
CA SER A 149 5.83 15.69 -0.36
C SER A 149 4.73 16.17 0.58
N THR A 150 4.85 15.79 1.85
CA THR A 150 3.96 16.21 2.93
C THR A 150 4.72 16.31 4.25
N SER A 151 4.09 16.79 5.31
CA SER A 151 4.63 16.68 6.66
C SER A 151 3.73 15.78 7.52
N VAL A 152 4.29 15.16 8.55
CA VAL A 152 3.53 14.28 9.45
C VAL A 152 2.33 14.96 10.09
N ALA A 153 2.44 16.25 10.38
CA ALA A 153 1.34 17.03 10.96
C ALA A 153 0.12 17.20 10.02
N LYS A 154 0.29 16.91 8.74
CA LYS A 154 -0.76 17.03 7.71
C LYS A 154 -1.35 15.71 7.29
N VAL A 155 -0.91 14.61 7.90
CA VAL A 155 -1.32 13.26 7.55
C VAL A 155 -2.31 12.75 8.59
N ARG A 156 -3.43 12.21 8.13
CA ARG A 156 -4.47 11.63 9.00
C ARG A 156 -4.88 10.27 8.44
N PRO A 157 -5.11 9.26 9.30
CA PRO A 157 -5.64 7.98 8.83
C PRO A 157 -7.05 8.18 8.26
N LEU A 158 -7.32 7.51 7.14
CA LEU A 158 -8.68 7.38 6.65
C LEU A 158 -9.34 6.23 7.40
N ILE A 159 -10.02 6.56 8.49
CA ILE A 159 -10.74 5.58 9.32
C ILE A 159 -12.03 5.21 8.60
N VAL A 160 -12.24 3.91 8.44
CA VAL A 160 -13.48 3.33 7.91
C VAL A 160 -14.43 3.01 9.04
#